data_2352ba54f2698bfee7a836ec0ebfa9d5
#
_entry.id   2352ba54f2698bfee7a836ec0ebfa9d5
#
_cell.length_a   1.000
_cell.length_b   1.000
_cell.length_c   1.000
_cell.angle_alpha   90.00
_cell.angle_beta   90.00
_cell.angle_gamma   90.00
#
_symmetry.space_group_name_H-M   'P 1'
#
loop_
_entity.id
_entity.type
_entity.pdbx_description
1 polymer ?
#
loop_
_entity_poly.entity_id
_entity_poly.type
_entity_poly.pdbx_seq_one_letter_code
_entity_poly.pdbx_strand_id
1 'polypeptide(L)'
;MTKKIVFLDVDGTLCDDAGNVPESARQAITAAHKKGHGFFLCTGRSKAEITEDVLALPLSGMIGAGGGYCEVHDEVILHKVFEKEALLRLIDFLKANQIEYYLESNQGLFASTNLRNRLIEIVLAGEPVESETGKQRVQTIQWFLDLLIEDEAKIDYDDVNKVSFINHSIPYEQVHDQYHEQFQMIRSTVPVFGKDSGEIGIKNIHKKTAIDFLLNHLGIDNKDTLAFGDGHNDVEMFEAVATGIAMGNACEQLLAVADEVTARPEDGGIAQALQKHGLV
;
A
#
# COMPACT_ATOMS: atom_id res chain seq x y z
N MET A 1 25.24 13.50 15.22
CA MET A 1 24.16 12.53 15.41
C MET A 1 24.30 11.45 14.33
N THR A 2 24.05 10.19 14.65
CA THR A 2 24.03 9.11 13.66
C THR A 2 22.82 9.31 12.75
N LYS A 3 23.01 9.20 11.44
CA LYS A 3 21.92 9.27 10.48
C LYS A 3 21.01 8.06 10.68
N LYS A 4 19.69 8.28 10.68
CA LYS A 4 18.70 7.23 10.78
C LYS A 4 17.94 7.10 9.46
N ILE A 5 17.52 5.89 9.16
CA ILE A 5 16.55 5.59 8.09
C ILE A 5 15.21 5.29 8.73
N VAL A 6 14.17 5.93 8.24
CA VAL A 6 12.81 5.80 8.74
C VAL A 6 11.93 5.28 7.63
N PHE A 7 11.28 4.15 7.86
CA PHE A 7 10.28 3.56 6.98
C PHE A 7 8.88 3.97 7.45
N LEU A 8 8.06 4.44 6.52
CA LEU A 8 6.72 4.93 6.79
C LEU A 8 5.72 4.11 5.98
N ASP A 9 4.82 3.39 6.63
CA ASP A 9 3.62 2.97 5.95
C ASP A 9 2.75 4.19 5.63
N VAL A 10 1.80 4.06 4.69
CA VAL A 10 1.01 5.20 4.20
C VAL A 10 -0.36 5.25 4.86
N ASP A 11 -1.18 4.23 4.67
CA ASP A 11 -2.57 4.21 5.07
C ASP A 11 -2.72 3.98 6.57
N GLY A 12 -3.34 4.92 7.28
CA GLY A 12 -3.47 4.82 8.76
C GLY A 12 -2.17 5.08 9.54
N THR A 13 -1.08 5.41 8.85
CA THR A 13 0.23 5.68 9.44
C THR A 13 0.73 7.08 9.09
N LEU A 14 1.15 7.30 7.85
CA LEU A 14 1.56 8.63 7.36
C LEU A 14 0.35 9.51 7.07
N CYS A 15 -0.70 8.91 6.53
CA CYS A 15 -1.97 9.57 6.23
C CYS A 15 -3.03 9.26 7.28
N ASP A 16 -3.92 10.23 7.51
CA ASP A 16 -5.14 10.05 8.27
C ASP A 16 -6.21 9.24 7.50
N ASP A 17 -7.35 8.96 8.12
CA ASP A 17 -8.47 8.22 7.49
C ASP A 17 -9.05 8.91 6.24
N ALA A 18 -8.77 10.20 6.04
CA ALA A 18 -9.17 10.94 4.85
C ALA A 18 -8.10 10.91 3.73
N GLY A 19 -6.96 10.25 3.96
CA GLY A 19 -5.86 10.13 3.02
C GLY A 19 -4.93 11.35 2.97
N ASN A 20 -5.01 12.27 3.94
CA ASN A 20 -4.17 13.46 4.00
C ASN A 20 -2.98 13.25 4.93
N VAL A 21 -1.83 13.84 4.59
CA VAL A 21 -0.67 13.90 5.48
C VAL A 21 -0.88 15.00 6.52
N PRO A 22 -0.95 14.68 7.84
CA PRO A 22 -1.09 15.69 8.87
C PRO A 22 0.07 16.71 8.84
N GLU A 23 -0.24 17.98 9.05
CA GLU A 23 0.78 19.03 9.00
C GLU A 23 1.89 18.84 10.04
N SER A 24 1.59 18.26 11.19
CA SER A 24 2.58 17.89 12.21
C SER A 24 3.59 16.87 11.70
N ALA A 25 3.14 15.84 10.97
CA ALA A 25 4.00 14.84 10.34
C ALA A 25 4.87 15.48 9.25
N ARG A 26 4.30 16.31 8.39
CA ARG A 26 5.00 17.04 7.33
C ARG A 26 6.14 17.90 7.88
N GLN A 27 5.87 18.67 8.92
CA GLN A 27 6.87 19.53 9.57
C GLN A 27 7.98 18.71 10.23
N ALA A 28 7.62 17.66 10.95
CA ALA A 28 8.59 16.81 11.63
C ALA A 28 9.50 16.05 10.65
N ILE A 29 8.94 15.43 9.61
CA ILE A 29 9.70 14.76 8.54
C ILE A 29 10.66 15.74 7.86
N THR A 30 10.16 16.95 7.51
CA THR A 30 10.98 17.98 6.87
C THR A 30 12.13 18.44 7.79
N ALA A 31 11.87 18.62 9.08
CA ALA A 31 12.91 19.01 10.04
C ALA A 31 13.97 17.91 10.23
N ALA A 32 13.53 16.66 10.35
CA ALA A 32 14.42 15.52 10.49
C ALA A 32 15.25 15.28 9.21
N HIS A 33 14.64 15.41 8.04
CA HIS A 33 15.34 15.30 6.75
C HIS A 33 16.46 16.37 6.64
N LYS A 34 16.21 17.62 7.06
CA LYS A 34 17.23 18.70 7.09
C LYS A 34 18.39 18.36 8.01
N LYS A 35 18.21 17.52 9.02
CA LYS A 35 19.28 17.00 9.88
C LYS A 35 20.02 15.80 9.28
N GLY A 36 19.60 15.35 8.08
CA GLY A 36 20.24 14.29 7.30
C GLY A 36 19.70 12.89 7.54
N HIS A 37 18.52 12.75 8.18
CA HIS A 37 17.81 11.48 8.27
C HIS A 37 17.14 11.16 6.94
N GLY A 38 17.09 9.87 6.55
CA GLY A 38 16.43 9.39 5.34
C GLY A 38 15.02 8.87 5.62
N PHE A 39 14.07 9.20 4.77
CA PHE A 39 12.69 8.73 4.88
C PHE A 39 12.30 7.95 3.63
N PHE A 40 11.77 6.76 3.82
CA PHE A 40 11.28 5.88 2.77
C PHE A 40 9.83 5.52 3.03
N LEU A 41 8.99 5.60 2.00
CA LEU A 41 7.69 4.93 2.07
C LEU A 41 7.90 3.41 2.09
N CYS A 42 7.04 2.69 2.80
CA CYS A 42 7.01 1.24 2.79
C CYS A 42 5.55 0.76 2.81
N THR A 43 4.94 0.66 1.63
CA THR A 43 3.49 0.54 1.46
C THR A 43 3.06 -0.62 0.57
N GLY A 44 1.82 -1.07 0.77
CA GLY A 44 1.15 -1.99 -0.15
C GLY A 44 0.74 -1.36 -1.48
N ARG A 45 0.66 -0.03 -1.54
CA ARG A 45 0.27 0.70 -2.74
C ARG A 45 1.32 0.55 -3.84
N SER A 46 0.87 0.51 -5.10
CA SER A 46 1.75 0.70 -6.25
C SER A 46 2.16 2.18 -6.36
N LYS A 47 3.21 2.47 -7.14
CA LYS A 47 3.69 3.85 -7.33
C LYS A 47 2.58 4.77 -7.85
N ALA A 48 1.74 4.27 -8.74
CA ALA A 48 0.64 5.03 -9.33
C ALA A 48 -0.47 5.45 -8.33
N GLU A 49 -0.51 4.85 -7.13
CA GLU A 49 -1.48 5.15 -6.08
C GLU A 49 -0.96 6.16 -5.04
N ILE A 50 0.30 6.59 -5.17
CA ILE A 50 0.88 7.57 -4.25
C ILE A 50 0.40 8.96 -4.62
N THR A 51 -0.27 9.62 -3.68
CA THR A 51 -0.86 10.94 -3.90
C THR A 51 0.19 12.05 -3.94
N GLU A 52 -0.15 13.16 -4.60
CA GLU A 52 0.72 14.34 -4.65
C GLU A 52 1.08 14.86 -3.25
N ASP A 53 0.16 14.75 -2.29
CA ASP A 53 0.36 15.18 -0.91
C ASP A 53 1.49 14.40 -0.21
N VAL A 54 1.56 13.10 -0.45
CA VAL A 54 2.63 12.22 0.03
C VAL A 54 3.94 12.49 -0.72
N LEU A 55 3.89 12.62 -2.06
CA LEU A 55 5.07 12.91 -2.89
C LEU A 55 5.69 14.28 -2.61
N ALA A 56 4.95 15.22 -2.03
CA ALA A 56 5.48 16.52 -1.62
C ALA A 56 6.42 16.46 -0.40
N LEU A 57 6.52 15.32 0.28
CA LEU A 57 7.46 15.12 1.38
C LEU A 57 8.90 14.93 0.87
N PRO A 58 9.90 15.29 1.67
CA PRO A 58 11.32 15.09 1.31
C PRO A 58 11.72 13.61 1.52
N LEU A 59 11.22 12.74 0.66
CA LEU A 59 11.49 11.31 0.69
C LEU A 59 12.84 10.98 0.04
N SER A 60 13.52 9.98 0.57
CA SER A 60 14.75 9.42 -0.01
C SER A 60 14.46 8.31 -1.02
N GLY A 61 13.22 7.82 -1.06
CA GLY A 61 12.74 6.79 -1.96
C GLY A 61 11.49 6.10 -1.44
N MET A 62 11.15 4.96 -2.03
CA MET A 62 10.00 4.16 -1.60
C MET A 62 10.21 2.67 -1.81
N ILE A 63 9.52 1.90 -0.99
CA ILE A 63 9.18 0.50 -1.18
C ILE A 63 7.67 0.48 -1.42
N GLY A 64 7.27 0.05 -2.61
CA GLY A 64 5.87 -0.05 -3.03
C GLY A 64 5.47 -1.46 -3.40
N ALA A 65 4.19 -1.65 -3.77
CA ALA A 65 3.62 -2.93 -4.16
C ALA A 65 3.90 -4.06 -3.14
N GLY A 66 3.80 -3.72 -1.83
CA GLY A 66 4.06 -4.66 -0.74
C GLY A 66 5.49 -5.19 -0.67
N GLY A 67 6.46 -4.56 -1.33
CA GLY A 67 7.86 -4.99 -1.42
C GLY A 67 8.31 -5.35 -2.84
N GLY A 68 7.40 -5.33 -3.82
CA GLY A 68 7.70 -5.66 -5.22
C GLY A 68 8.44 -4.55 -5.98
N TYR A 69 8.41 -3.34 -5.47
CA TYR A 69 9.06 -2.19 -6.05
C TYR A 69 9.94 -1.47 -5.03
N CYS A 70 11.12 -1.05 -5.44
CA CYS A 70 11.98 -0.22 -4.61
C CYS A 70 12.73 0.82 -5.46
N GLU A 71 12.71 2.07 -5.03
CA GLU A 71 13.48 3.15 -5.62
C GLU A 71 14.23 3.96 -4.55
N VAL A 72 15.36 4.52 -4.93
CA VAL A 72 16.20 5.43 -4.14
C VAL A 72 16.51 6.64 -5.00
N HIS A 73 16.10 7.85 -4.55
CA HIS A 73 16.33 9.10 -5.28
C HIS A 73 15.94 8.99 -6.77
N ASP A 74 14.72 8.50 -7.03
CA ASP A 74 14.14 8.27 -8.37
C ASP A 74 14.84 7.19 -9.23
N GLU A 75 15.85 6.49 -8.68
CA GLU A 75 16.47 5.35 -9.35
C GLU A 75 15.78 4.05 -8.88
N VAL A 76 15.22 3.31 -9.84
CA VAL A 76 14.58 2.01 -9.57
C VAL A 76 15.67 0.96 -9.35
N ILE A 77 15.74 0.40 -8.13
CA ILE A 77 16.73 -0.61 -7.74
C ILE A 77 16.14 -2.02 -7.62
N LEU A 78 14.81 -2.13 -7.52
CA LEU A 78 14.08 -3.40 -7.52
C LEU A 78 12.73 -3.20 -8.20
N HIS A 79 12.42 -4.06 -9.17
CA HIS A 79 11.08 -4.13 -9.76
C HIS A 79 10.74 -5.59 -10.05
N LYS A 80 9.83 -6.13 -9.25
CA LYS A 80 9.27 -7.47 -9.40
C LYS A 80 7.90 -7.36 -10.04
N VAL A 81 7.73 -8.12 -11.12
CA VAL A 81 6.49 -8.15 -11.89
C VAL A 81 6.04 -9.60 -12.08
N PHE A 82 4.77 -9.78 -12.41
CA PHE A 82 4.26 -11.10 -12.77
C PHE A 82 4.96 -11.63 -14.01
N GLU A 83 5.15 -12.94 -14.04
CA GLU A 83 5.46 -13.60 -15.29
C GLU A 83 4.22 -13.45 -16.22
N LYS A 84 4.42 -12.90 -17.41
CA LYS A 84 3.35 -12.45 -18.31
C LYS A 84 2.34 -13.54 -18.66
N GLU A 85 2.81 -14.75 -18.99
CA GLU A 85 1.91 -15.85 -19.34
C GLU A 85 1.07 -16.32 -18.14
N ALA A 86 1.64 -16.27 -16.92
CA ALA A 86 0.92 -16.59 -15.71
C ALA A 86 -0.13 -15.52 -15.37
N LEU A 87 0.21 -14.25 -15.56
CA LEU A 87 -0.72 -13.12 -15.41
C LEU A 87 -1.89 -13.23 -16.39
N LEU A 88 -1.63 -13.53 -17.64
CA LEU A 88 -2.68 -13.67 -18.66
C LEU A 88 -3.63 -14.84 -18.33
N ARG A 89 -3.10 -16.00 -17.88
CA ARG A 89 -3.94 -17.11 -17.41
C ARG A 89 -4.81 -16.72 -16.21
N LEU A 90 -4.27 -15.94 -15.28
CA LEU A 90 -5.03 -15.41 -14.15
C LEU A 90 -6.16 -14.48 -14.62
N ILE A 91 -5.87 -13.56 -15.52
CA ILE A 91 -6.86 -12.64 -16.10
C ILE A 91 -7.98 -13.41 -16.80
N ASP A 92 -7.65 -14.42 -17.58
CA ASP A 92 -8.64 -15.27 -18.25
C ASP A 92 -9.55 -16.00 -17.26
N PHE A 93 -8.98 -16.50 -16.15
CA PHE A 93 -9.77 -17.10 -15.07
C PHE A 93 -10.71 -16.10 -14.41
N LEU A 94 -10.24 -14.90 -14.08
CA LEU A 94 -11.05 -13.84 -13.47
C LEU A 94 -12.21 -13.46 -14.41
N LYS A 95 -11.92 -13.23 -15.68
CA LYS A 95 -12.94 -12.95 -16.73
C LYS A 95 -13.96 -14.08 -16.86
N ALA A 96 -13.52 -15.33 -16.90
CA ALA A 96 -14.40 -16.50 -17.04
C ALA A 96 -15.36 -16.68 -15.85
N ASN A 97 -14.96 -16.24 -14.66
CA ASN A 97 -15.77 -16.29 -13.44
C ASN A 97 -16.50 -14.98 -13.14
N GLN A 98 -16.48 -14.00 -14.05
CA GLN A 98 -17.13 -12.69 -13.88
C GLN A 98 -16.65 -11.93 -12.64
N ILE A 99 -15.36 -12.07 -12.34
CA ILE A 99 -14.70 -11.38 -11.24
C ILE A 99 -14.07 -10.11 -11.82
N GLU A 100 -14.46 -8.96 -11.30
CA GLU A 100 -13.85 -7.69 -11.67
C GLU A 100 -12.49 -7.54 -10.97
N TYR A 101 -11.55 -6.88 -11.65
CA TYR A 101 -10.20 -6.72 -11.15
C TYR A 101 -9.58 -5.41 -11.66
N TYR A 102 -8.50 -5.02 -11.01
CA TYR A 102 -7.56 -4.05 -11.57
C TYR A 102 -6.13 -4.56 -11.43
N LEU A 103 -5.35 -4.23 -12.44
CA LEU A 103 -3.92 -4.54 -12.49
C LEU A 103 -3.17 -3.33 -11.96
N GLU A 104 -2.31 -3.55 -11.00
CA GLU A 104 -1.49 -2.51 -10.40
C GLU A 104 -0.11 -2.53 -11.02
N SER A 105 0.31 -1.38 -11.52
CA SER A 105 1.63 -1.13 -12.07
C SER A 105 2.17 0.22 -11.62
N ASN A 106 3.42 0.51 -11.94
CA ASN A 106 3.99 1.83 -11.66
C ASN A 106 3.44 2.93 -12.58
N GLN A 107 2.84 2.55 -13.72
CA GLN A 107 2.31 3.47 -14.72
C GLN A 107 0.81 3.76 -14.53
N GLY A 108 0.08 2.95 -13.76
CA GLY A 108 -1.34 3.15 -13.56
C GLY A 108 -2.06 1.94 -12.95
N LEU A 109 -3.35 2.14 -12.70
CA LEU A 109 -4.28 1.12 -12.25
C LEU A 109 -5.21 0.76 -13.42
N PHE A 110 -5.02 -0.40 -14.01
CA PHE A 110 -5.77 -0.81 -15.21
C PHE A 110 -6.97 -1.67 -14.84
N ALA A 111 -8.15 -1.09 -14.99
CA ALA A 111 -9.41 -1.70 -14.60
C ALA A 111 -9.94 -2.68 -15.65
N SER A 112 -10.56 -3.78 -15.17
CA SER A 112 -11.43 -4.60 -16.01
C SER A 112 -12.65 -3.80 -16.49
N THR A 113 -13.24 -4.22 -17.61
CA THR A 113 -14.23 -3.43 -18.37
C THR A 113 -15.42 -2.92 -17.53
N ASN A 114 -15.84 -3.67 -16.50
CA ASN A 114 -17.01 -3.30 -15.70
C ASN A 114 -16.68 -2.93 -14.25
N LEU A 115 -15.41 -2.85 -13.88
CA LEU A 115 -14.99 -2.60 -12.49
C LEU A 115 -15.58 -1.30 -11.95
N ARG A 116 -15.51 -0.20 -12.70
CA ARG A 116 -16.04 1.11 -12.29
C ARG A 116 -17.53 1.03 -11.92
N ASN A 117 -18.34 0.42 -12.78
CA ASN A 117 -19.77 0.26 -12.52
C ASN A 117 -19.99 -0.61 -11.28
N ARG A 118 -19.22 -1.69 -11.15
CA ARG A 118 -19.30 -2.60 -10.00
C ARG A 118 -19.01 -1.90 -8.69
N LEU A 119 -17.97 -1.08 -8.63
CA LEU A 119 -17.62 -0.30 -7.44
C LEU A 119 -18.72 0.69 -7.07
N ILE A 120 -19.29 1.38 -8.07
CA ILE A 120 -20.42 2.30 -7.86
C ILE A 120 -21.63 1.54 -7.31
N GLU A 121 -22.01 0.39 -7.89
CA GLU A 121 -23.09 -0.46 -7.37
C GLU A 121 -22.88 -0.86 -5.90
N ILE A 122 -21.65 -1.26 -5.56
CA ILE A 122 -21.29 -1.68 -4.21
C ILE A 122 -21.48 -0.54 -3.21
N VAL A 123 -20.93 0.64 -3.49
CA VAL A 123 -21.03 1.77 -2.54
C VAL A 123 -22.45 2.33 -2.45
N LEU A 124 -23.21 2.26 -3.53
CA LEU A 124 -24.62 2.65 -3.51
C LEU A 124 -25.46 1.74 -2.62
N ALA A 125 -25.15 0.45 -2.55
CA ALA A 125 -25.88 -0.53 -1.74
C ALA A 125 -27.40 -0.45 -1.93
N GLY A 126 -27.84 -0.30 -3.19
CA GLY A 126 -29.25 -0.15 -3.58
C GLY A 126 -29.81 1.26 -3.52
N GLU A 127 -29.08 2.25 -3.06
CA GLU A 127 -29.48 3.66 -3.10
C GLU A 127 -29.42 4.21 -4.53
N PRO A 128 -30.40 5.00 -4.99
CA PRO A 128 -30.34 5.63 -6.30
C PRO A 128 -29.15 6.60 -6.39
N VAL A 129 -28.40 6.54 -7.48
CA VAL A 129 -27.21 7.40 -7.69
C VAL A 129 -27.56 8.89 -7.69
N GLU A 130 -28.76 9.26 -8.13
CA GLU A 130 -29.22 10.65 -8.19
C GLU A 130 -29.66 11.22 -6.83
N SER A 131 -29.85 10.37 -5.81
CA SER A 131 -30.19 10.84 -4.46
C SER A 131 -29.01 11.55 -3.82
N GLU A 132 -29.26 12.41 -2.84
CA GLU A 132 -28.19 13.09 -2.08
C GLU A 132 -27.27 12.07 -1.37
N THR A 133 -27.86 11.03 -0.79
CA THR A 133 -27.12 9.92 -0.17
C THR A 133 -26.28 9.16 -1.19
N GLY A 134 -26.85 8.86 -2.37
CA GLY A 134 -26.14 8.17 -3.44
C GLY A 134 -24.92 8.97 -3.93
N LYS A 135 -25.10 10.26 -4.18
CA LYS A 135 -23.99 11.15 -4.58
C LYS A 135 -22.89 11.22 -3.52
N GLN A 136 -23.25 11.33 -2.24
CA GLN A 136 -22.30 11.33 -1.15
C GLN A 136 -21.50 10.01 -1.10
N ARG A 137 -22.17 8.85 -1.25
CA ARG A 137 -21.51 7.55 -1.27
C ARG A 137 -20.53 7.41 -2.44
N VAL A 138 -20.93 7.80 -3.64
CA VAL A 138 -20.02 7.77 -4.81
C VAL A 138 -18.84 8.72 -4.60
N GLN A 139 -19.07 9.88 -4.00
CA GLN A 139 -18.00 10.83 -3.70
C GLN A 139 -16.91 10.26 -2.79
N THR A 140 -17.24 9.31 -1.89
CA THR A 140 -16.23 8.70 -1.01
C THR A 140 -15.19 7.87 -1.75
N ILE A 141 -15.53 7.35 -2.94
CA ILE A 141 -14.61 6.55 -3.76
C ILE A 141 -14.17 7.27 -5.04
N GLN A 142 -14.59 8.52 -5.26
CA GLN A 142 -14.32 9.23 -6.52
C GLN A 142 -12.83 9.33 -6.81
N TRP A 143 -12.01 9.62 -5.80
CA TRP A 143 -10.57 9.67 -5.92
C TRP A 143 -9.97 8.39 -6.49
N PHE A 144 -10.48 7.22 -6.06
CA PHE A 144 -10.03 5.92 -6.57
C PHE A 144 -10.54 5.67 -8.00
N LEU A 145 -11.81 6.01 -8.28
CA LEU A 145 -12.35 5.90 -9.64
C LEU A 145 -11.56 6.75 -10.65
N ASP A 146 -11.06 7.91 -10.23
CA ASP A 146 -10.29 8.81 -11.09
C ASP A 146 -8.89 8.26 -11.44
N LEU A 147 -8.35 7.35 -10.62
CA LEU A 147 -7.09 6.64 -10.90
C LEU A 147 -7.23 5.49 -11.89
N LEU A 148 -8.44 4.97 -12.10
CA LEU A 148 -8.67 3.79 -12.93
C LEU A 148 -8.56 4.11 -14.41
N ILE A 149 -7.75 3.34 -15.11
CA ILE A 149 -7.56 3.38 -16.56
C ILE A 149 -8.34 2.22 -17.17
N GLU A 150 -9.35 2.52 -18.00
CA GLU A 150 -10.23 1.51 -18.62
C GLU A 150 -9.79 1.15 -20.07
N ASP A 151 -8.66 1.63 -20.52
CA ASP A 151 -8.12 1.38 -21.87
C ASP A 151 -7.13 0.21 -21.85
N GLU A 152 -7.59 -0.98 -22.23
CA GLU A 152 -6.76 -2.20 -22.28
C GLU A 152 -5.53 -2.04 -23.19
N ALA A 153 -5.58 -1.17 -24.21
CA ALA A 153 -4.44 -0.96 -25.11
C ALA A 153 -3.24 -0.26 -24.43
N LYS A 154 -3.46 0.33 -23.27
CA LYS A 154 -2.41 0.99 -22.46
C LYS A 154 -1.74 0.05 -21.47
N ILE A 155 -2.21 -1.18 -21.30
CA ILE A 155 -1.65 -2.10 -20.34
C ILE A 155 -0.28 -2.57 -20.80
N ASP A 156 0.73 -2.27 -20.01
CA ASP A 156 2.02 -2.95 -20.09
C ASP A 156 2.00 -4.17 -19.14
N TYR A 157 1.76 -5.36 -19.69
CA TYR A 157 1.73 -6.60 -18.92
C TYR A 157 3.09 -6.98 -18.33
N ASP A 158 4.17 -6.36 -18.78
CA ASP A 158 5.52 -6.57 -18.24
C ASP A 158 5.82 -5.58 -17.08
N ASP A 159 4.86 -4.69 -16.71
CA ASP A 159 4.96 -3.75 -15.57
C ASP A 159 4.00 -4.09 -14.41
N VAL A 160 3.17 -5.13 -14.52
CA VAL A 160 2.17 -5.46 -13.49
C VAL A 160 2.85 -6.14 -12.30
N ASN A 161 2.67 -5.56 -11.12
CA ASN A 161 3.28 -6.03 -9.86
C ASN A 161 2.28 -6.57 -8.83
N LYS A 162 1.00 -6.22 -8.94
CA LYS A 162 -0.09 -6.74 -8.09
C LYS A 162 -1.40 -6.78 -8.87
N VAL A 163 -2.31 -7.68 -8.50
CA VAL A 163 -3.68 -7.76 -9.04
C VAL A 163 -4.64 -7.73 -7.87
N SER A 164 -5.53 -6.75 -7.87
CA SER A 164 -6.64 -6.71 -6.92
C SER A 164 -7.94 -7.13 -7.60
N PHE A 165 -8.72 -7.97 -6.95
CA PHE A 165 -9.98 -8.46 -7.50
C PHE A 165 -11.16 -8.23 -6.56
N ILE A 166 -12.28 -7.84 -7.17
CA ILE A 166 -13.55 -7.57 -6.50
C ILE A 166 -14.52 -8.68 -6.88
N ASN A 167 -14.76 -9.58 -5.94
CA ASN A 167 -15.43 -10.83 -6.21
C ASN A 167 -16.74 -10.98 -5.41
N HIS A 168 -17.82 -11.25 -6.13
CA HIS A 168 -19.13 -11.57 -5.58
C HIS A 168 -19.75 -12.79 -6.27
N SER A 169 -18.98 -13.51 -7.08
CA SER A 169 -19.45 -14.59 -7.96
C SER A 169 -19.18 -15.97 -7.39
N ILE A 170 -17.99 -16.16 -6.81
CA ILE A 170 -17.54 -17.44 -6.24
C ILE A 170 -16.88 -17.21 -4.88
N PRO A 171 -16.78 -18.22 -3.98
CA PRO A 171 -16.05 -18.08 -2.73
C PRO A 171 -14.56 -17.74 -2.96
N TYR A 172 -13.99 -16.91 -2.10
CA TYR A 172 -12.56 -16.59 -2.11
C TYR A 172 -11.68 -17.84 -2.13
N GLU A 173 -12.06 -18.86 -1.36
CA GLU A 173 -11.35 -20.13 -1.26
C GLU A 173 -11.15 -20.80 -2.63
N GLN A 174 -12.11 -20.65 -3.52
CA GLN A 174 -12.00 -21.23 -4.87
C GLN A 174 -10.94 -20.51 -5.71
N VAL A 175 -10.81 -19.20 -5.59
CA VAL A 175 -9.72 -18.43 -6.23
C VAL A 175 -8.39 -18.77 -5.57
N HIS A 176 -8.36 -18.80 -4.25
CA HIS A 176 -7.18 -19.13 -3.46
C HIS A 176 -6.63 -20.52 -3.82
N ASP A 177 -7.46 -21.56 -3.78
CA ASP A 177 -7.04 -22.94 -4.05
C ASP A 177 -6.50 -23.14 -5.47
N GLN A 178 -6.96 -22.31 -6.42
CA GLN A 178 -6.46 -22.34 -7.79
C GLN A 178 -5.06 -21.73 -7.95
N TYR A 179 -4.71 -20.72 -7.12
CA TYR A 179 -3.54 -19.87 -7.37
C TYR A 179 -2.54 -19.76 -6.23
N HIS A 180 -2.86 -20.22 -5.00
CA HIS A 180 -1.98 -20.06 -3.84
C HIS A 180 -0.61 -20.77 -3.98
N GLU A 181 -0.53 -21.79 -4.82
CA GLU A 181 0.75 -22.45 -5.11
C GLU A 181 1.68 -21.56 -5.95
N GLN A 182 1.11 -20.72 -6.82
CA GLN A 182 1.86 -19.90 -7.77
C GLN A 182 2.05 -18.46 -7.26
N PHE A 183 1.06 -17.91 -6.57
CA PHE A 183 1.02 -16.50 -6.14
C PHE A 183 0.81 -16.39 -4.64
N GLN A 184 1.16 -15.23 -4.10
CA GLN A 184 0.73 -14.81 -2.77
C GLN A 184 -0.72 -14.35 -2.84
N MET A 185 -1.58 -14.92 -2.00
CA MET A 185 -3.00 -14.60 -1.96
C MET A 185 -3.33 -13.94 -0.63
N ILE A 186 -3.91 -12.74 -0.67
CA ILE A 186 -4.32 -11.98 0.51
C ILE A 186 -5.81 -11.66 0.37
N ARG A 187 -6.60 -11.98 1.40
CA ARG A 187 -8.00 -11.58 1.42
C ARG A 187 -8.10 -10.07 1.60
N SER A 188 -8.99 -9.41 0.88
CA SER A 188 -9.18 -7.97 1.00
C SER A 188 -9.55 -7.58 2.43
N THR A 189 -8.90 -6.55 2.94
CA THR A 189 -9.22 -5.90 4.21
C THR A 189 -10.16 -4.71 4.03
N VAL A 190 -10.49 -4.34 2.79
CA VAL A 190 -11.41 -3.25 2.46
C VAL A 190 -12.86 -3.75 2.59
N PRO A 191 -13.61 -3.32 3.63
CA PRO A 191 -14.93 -3.92 3.93
C PRO A 191 -15.94 -3.77 2.78
N VAL A 192 -15.87 -2.67 2.03
CA VAL A 192 -16.79 -2.39 0.92
C VAL A 192 -16.59 -3.37 -0.24
N PHE A 193 -15.41 -3.95 -0.43
CA PHE A 193 -15.14 -4.92 -1.50
C PHE A 193 -15.74 -6.30 -1.20
N GLY A 194 -16.09 -6.57 0.05
CA GLY A 194 -16.68 -7.84 0.48
C GLY A 194 -15.64 -8.93 0.77
N LYS A 195 -16.12 -9.94 1.50
CA LYS A 195 -15.27 -11.01 2.07
C LYS A 195 -14.62 -11.94 1.04
N ASP A 196 -15.15 -11.99 -0.18
CA ASP A 196 -14.66 -12.88 -1.24
C ASP A 196 -13.70 -12.18 -2.22
N SER A 197 -13.40 -10.91 -1.97
CA SER A 197 -12.40 -10.12 -2.70
C SER A 197 -11.01 -10.29 -2.12
N GLY A 198 -9.98 -9.95 -2.89
CA GLY A 198 -8.61 -10.12 -2.44
C GLY A 198 -7.57 -9.49 -3.36
N GLU A 199 -6.32 -9.70 -2.96
CA GLU A 199 -5.13 -9.27 -3.67
C GLU A 199 -4.27 -10.48 -4.01
N ILE A 200 -3.68 -10.44 -5.17
CA ILE A 200 -2.77 -11.46 -5.69
C ILE A 200 -1.43 -10.78 -5.96
N GLY A 201 -0.42 -11.21 -5.23
CA GLY A 201 0.94 -10.70 -5.33
C GLY A 201 1.93 -11.77 -5.74
N ILE A 202 3.18 -11.36 -5.91
CA ILE A 202 4.28 -12.24 -6.23
C ILE A 202 4.74 -12.95 -4.95
N LYS A 203 4.94 -14.26 -5.00
CA LYS A 203 5.38 -15.06 -3.84
C LYS A 203 6.71 -14.59 -3.27
N ASN A 204 6.83 -14.67 -1.95
CA ASN A 204 8.02 -14.32 -1.19
C ASN A 204 8.43 -12.84 -1.35
N ILE A 205 7.51 -12.00 -1.75
CA ILE A 205 7.68 -10.56 -1.81
C ILE A 205 6.84 -9.94 -0.69
N HIS A 206 7.49 -9.26 0.24
CA HIS A 206 6.88 -8.58 1.37
C HIS A 206 7.79 -7.45 1.88
N LYS A 207 7.27 -6.56 2.72
CA LYS A 207 7.97 -5.37 3.21
C LYS A 207 9.36 -5.69 3.78
N LYS A 208 9.50 -6.76 4.56
CA LYS A 208 10.79 -7.17 5.16
C LYS A 208 11.85 -7.48 4.10
N THR A 209 11.54 -8.33 3.11
CA THR A 209 12.52 -8.68 2.08
C THR A 209 13.00 -7.48 1.29
N ALA A 210 12.11 -6.52 1.06
CA ALA A 210 12.46 -5.29 0.36
C ALA A 210 13.30 -4.33 1.23
N ILE A 211 13.01 -4.23 2.54
CA ILE A 211 13.83 -3.46 3.48
C ILE A 211 15.23 -4.06 3.58
N ASP A 212 15.35 -5.37 3.77
CA ASP A 212 16.64 -6.07 3.81
C ASP A 212 17.44 -5.82 2.52
N PHE A 213 16.78 -5.89 1.36
CA PHE A 213 17.41 -5.58 0.08
C PHE A 213 17.88 -4.12 0.01
N LEU A 214 17.03 -3.15 0.39
CA LEU A 214 17.35 -1.73 0.37
C LEU A 214 18.52 -1.39 1.32
N LEU A 215 18.49 -1.88 2.56
CA LEU A 215 19.55 -1.65 3.53
C LEU A 215 20.89 -2.23 3.05
N ASN A 216 20.90 -3.42 2.47
CA ASN A 216 22.08 -4.01 1.85
C ASN A 216 22.60 -3.18 0.68
N HIS A 217 21.70 -2.68 -0.19
CA HIS A 217 22.05 -1.82 -1.32
C HIS A 217 22.70 -0.50 -0.86
N LEU A 218 22.17 0.10 0.21
CA LEU A 218 22.70 1.35 0.78
C LEU A 218 23.92 1.15 1.69
N GLY A 219 24.25 -0.09 2.06
CA GLY A 219 25.32 -0.38 3.04
C GLY A 219 25.01 0.13 4.45
N ILE A 220 23.73 0.15 4.84
CA ILE A 220 23.24 0.65 6.13
C ILE A 220 22.95 -0.50 7.08
N ASP A 221 23.41 -0.36 8.31
CA ASP A 221 23.14 -1.32 9.39
C ASP A 221 21.70 -1.14 9.91
N ASN A 222 21.01 -2.23 10.13
CA ASN A 222 19.65 -2.25 10.70
C ASN A 222 19.54 -1.45 12.03
N LYS A 223 20.57 -1.43 12.88
CA LYS A 223 20.56 -0.70 14.17
C LYS A 223 20.22 0.80 14.05
N ASP A 224 20.34 1.37 12.86
CA ASP A 224 20.06 2.77 12.59
C ASP A 224 18.72 2.98 11.87
N THR A 225 17.77 2.05 12.02
CA THR A 225 16.47 2.08 11.35
C THR A 225 15.30 2.18 12.32
N LEU A 226 14.24 2.88 11.88
CA LEU A 226 12.92 2.93 12.52
C LEU A 226 11.85 2.64 11.49
N ALA A 227 10.72 2.09 11.92
CA ALA A 227 9.53 1.95 11.08
C ALA A 227 8.28 2.40 11.82
N PHE A 228 7.35 2.99 11.09
CA PHE A 228 6.01 3.33 11.54
C PHE A 228 4.97 2.54 10.75
N GLY A 229 4.00 1.97 11.45
CA GLY A 229 2.95 1.15 10.85
C GLY A 229 1.71 1.04 11.73
N ASP A 230 0.61 0.55 11.15
CA ASP A 230 -0.65 0.30 11.85
C ASP A 230 -1.32 -1.02 11.45
N GLY A 231 -0.98 -1.57 10.29
CA GLY A 231 -1.61 -2.74 9.70
C GLY A 231 -0.91 -4.08 10.00
N HIS A 232 -1.59 -5.16 9.68
CA HIS A 232 -1.02 -6.51 9.78
C HIS A 232 0.19 -6.72 8.86
N ASN A 233 0.21 -6.08 7.70
CA ASN A 233 1.32 -6.11 6.73
C ASN A 233 2.59 -5.40 7.23
N ASP A 234 2.51 -4.68 8.36
CA ASP A 234 3.66 -4.02 8.98
C ASP A 234 4.39 -4.88 10.01
N VAL A 235 3.81 -6.01 10.40
CA VAL A 235 4.48 -6.98 11.30
C VAL A 235 5.84 -7.37 10.74
N GLU A 236 5.89 -7.74 9.47
CA GLU A 236 7.14 -8.11 8.79
C GLU A 236 8.08 -6.91 8.60
N MET A 237 7.55 -5.69 8.45
CA MET A 237 8.35 -4.46 8.41
C MET A 237 9.04 -4.22 9.76
N PHE A 238 8.34 -4.42 10.89
CA PHE A 238 8.92 -4.25 12.22
C PHE A 238 10.02 -5.27 12.52
N GLU A 239 9.90 -6.50 12.00
CA GLU A 239 10.97 -7.50 12.09
C GLU A 239 12.24 -7.14 11.33
N ALA A 240 12.18 -6.22 10.36
CA ALA A 240 13.31 -5.81 9.53
C ALA A 240 14.09 -4.61 10.07
N VAL A 241 13.56 -3.92 11.09
CA VAL A 241 14.13 -2.66 11.63
C VAL A 241 14.59 -2.81 13.07
N ALA A 242 15.37 -1.84 13.54
CA ALA A 242 15.81 -1.81 14.93
C ALA A 242 14.73 -1.35 15.90
N THR A 243 13.77 -0.52 15.43
CA THR A 243 12.69 0.00 16.28
C THR A 243 11.41 0.08 15.45
N GLY A 244 10.44 -0.75 15.80
CA GLY A 244 9.09 -0.72 15.27
C GLY A 244 8.17 0.13 16.15
N ILE A 245 7.57 1.17 15.59
CA ILE A 245 6.69 2.13 16.28
C ILE A 245 5.27 1.99 15.74
N ALA A 246 4.39 1.38 16.51
CA ALA A 246 2.99 1.24 16.15
C ALA A 246 2.23 2.55 16.34
N MET A 247 1.36 2.89 15.39
CA MET A 247 0.44 4.01 15.52
C MET A 247 -0.66 3.71 16.54
N GLY A 248 -1.32 4.74 17.08
CA GLY A 248 -2.37 4.60 18.09
C GLY A 248 -3.65 3.92 17.61
N ASN A 249 -3.80 3.75 16.29
CA ASN A 249 -4.88 2.99 15.63
C ASN A 249 -4.43 1.59 15.18
N ALA A 250 -3.23 1.14 15.55
CA ALA A 250 -2.67 -0.11 15.07
C ALA A 250 -3.49 -1.34 15.50
N CYS A 251 -3.48 -2.37 14.65
CA CYS A 251 -4.11 -3.64 14.93
C CYS A 251 -3.39 -4.40 16.05
N GLU A 252 -4.13 -5.31 16.75
CA GLU A 252 -3.60 -6.07 17.89
C GLU A 252 -2.33 -6.86 17.54
N GLN A 253 -2.26 -7.42 16.33
CA GLN A 253 -1.12 -8.21 15.89
C GLN A 253 0.15 -7.36 15.80
N LEU A 254 0.05 -6.12 15.31
CA LEU A 254 1.18 -5.20 15.23
C LEU A 254 1.57 -4.68 16.61
N LEU A 255 0.59 -4.33 17.46
CA LEU A 255 0.83 -3.91 18.83
C LEU A 255 1.59 -4.96 19.65
N ALA A 256 1.37 -6.25 19.37
CA ALA A 256 2.03 -7.36 20.08
C ALA A 256 3.54 -7.47 19.77
N VAL A 257 4.01 -6.91 18.64
CA VAL A 257 5.42 -6.98 18.21
C VAL A 257 6.10 -5.63 18.17
N ALA A 258 5.38 -4.54 18.43
CA ALA A 258 5.91 -3.19 18.43
C ALA A 258 6.82 -2.95 19.64
N ASP A 259 7.96 -2.26 19.42
CA ASP A 259 8.83 -1.79 20.49
C ASP A 259 8.22 -0.59 21.22
N GLU A 260 7.44 0.21 20.50
CA GLU A 260 6.80 1.43 20.99
C GLU A 260 5.44 1.65 20.37
N VAL A 261 4.59 2.40 21.07
CA VAL A 261 3.31 2.89 20.56
C VAL A 261 3.31 4.41 20.62
N THR A 262 2.87 5.06 19.56
CA THR A 262 2.69 6.51 19.48
C THR A 262 1.21 6.89 19.34
N ALA A 263 0.89 8.17 19.14
CA ALA A 263 -0.48 8.63 18.91
C ALA A 263 -0.96 8.27 17.49
N ARG A 264 -2.23 8.54 17.21
CA ARG A 264 -2.80 8.42 15.86
C ARG A 264 -2.17 9.43 14.89
N PRO A 265 -2.29 9.23 13.55
CA PRO A 265 -1.79 10.20 12.56
C PRO A 265 -2.27 11.62 12.84
N GLU A 266 -3.59 11.81 12.98
CA GLU A 266 -4.25 13.10 13.23
C GLU A 266 -3.86 13.75 14.57
N ASP A 267 -3.44 12.94 15.54
CA ASP A 267 -2.98 13.39 16.87
C ASP A 267 -1.46 13.64 16.90
N GLY A 268 -0.79 13.59 15.74
CA GLY A 268 0.63 13.92 15.58
C GLY A 268 1.59 12.82 16.01
N GLY A 269 1.19 11.55 15.91
CA GLY A 269 1.97 10.41 16.35
C GLY A 269 3.39 10.35 15.78
N ILE A 270 3.56 10.56 14.47
CA ILE A 270 4.88 10.58 13.82
C ILE A 270 5.76 11.68 14.43
N ALA A 271 5.22 12.91 14.57
CA ALA A 271 5.97 14.02 15.12
C ALA A 271 6.43 13.77 16.55
N GLN A 272 5.56 13.23 17.41
CA GLN A 272 5.88 12.88 18.79
C GLN A 272 6.99 11.84 18.88
N ALA A 273 6.92 10.79 18.07
CA ALA A 273 7.92 9.74 18.07
C ALA A 273 9.28 10.24 17.52
N LEU A 274 9.31 11.00 16.41
CA LEU A 274 10.53 11.59 15.87
C LEU A 274 11.20 12.53 16.90
N GLN A 275 10.41 13.30 17.66
CA GLN A 275 10.92 14.14 18.73
C GLN A 275 11.49 13.31 19.89
N LYS A 276 10.80 12.25 20.33
CA LYS A 276 11.24 11.33 21.38
C LYS A 276 12.59 10.68 21.05
N HIS A 277 12.79 10.34 19.77
CA HIS A 277 14.05 9.76 19.28
C HIS A 277 15.13 10.81 18.93
N GLY A 278 14.85 12.10 19.11
CA GLY A 278 15.82 13.19 18.88
C GLY A 278 16.13 13.44 17.39
N LEU A 279 15.22 13.05 16.48
CA LEU A 279 15.40 13.26 15.05
C LEU A 279 14.99 14.68 14.62
N VAL A 280 14.11 15.33 15.38
CA VAL A 280 13.66 16.71 15.16
C VAL A 280 14.18 17.66 16.22
#